data_8b72a1beae0e203b67d2d47fdd750e47
#
_entry.id   8b72a1beae0e203b67d2d47fdd750e47
#
_cell.length_a   1.000
_cell.length_b   1.000
_cell.length_c   1.000
_cell.angle_alpha   90.00
_cell.angle_beta   90.00
_cell.angle_gamma   90.00
#
_symmetry.space_group_name_H-M   'P 1'
#
loop_
_entity.id
_entity.type
_entity.pdbx_description
1 polymer ?
#
loop_
_entity_poly.entity_id
_entity_poly.type
_entity_poly.pdbx_seq_one_letter_code
_entity_poly.pdbx_strand_id
1 'polypeptide(L)'
;FINTGEDPKELKIDSKGQVYFTTKYSEHISIQHLSSGEKQLLIIFANLLFKVKNNGSDFFIIDTPETSLHLSWQKILVEKMLEINNNVQLIFATHSPEIIGENRDKMIKLVKRCMD
;
A
#
# COMPACT_ATOMS: atom_id res chain seq x y z
N PHE A 1 0.74 -12.02 -3.49
CA PHE A 1 1.02 -10.57 -3.34
C PHE A 1 -0.24 -9.73 -3.55
N ILE A 2 -0.88 -9.83 -4.68
CA ILE A 2 -2.12 -9.10 -4.96
C ILE A 2 -3.22 -10.10 -5.24
N ASN A 3 -4.08 -10.32 -4.24
CA ASN A 3 -5.14 -11.32 -4.32
C ASN A 3 -6.53 -10.72 -4.59
N THR A 4 -6.56 -9.46 -5.00
CA THR A 4 -7.82 -8.79 -5.32
C THR A 4 -8.06 -8.85 -6.83
N GLY A 5 -8.82 -9.81 -7.29
CA GLY A 5 -9.17 -9.91 -8.69
C GLY A 5 -9.20 -11.34 -9.21
N GLU A 6 -9.54 -11.47 -10.48
CA GLU A 6 -9.69 -12.77 -11.14
C GLU A 6 -8.35 -13.46 -11.42
N ASP A 7 -7.25 -12.70 -11.39
CA ASP A 7 -5.92 -13.19 -11.72
C ASP A 7 -4.89 -12.68 -10.72
N PRO A 8 -4.82 -13.28 -9.52
CA PRO A 8 -3.88 -12.85 -8.50
C PRO A 8 -2.43 -13.05 -8.94
N LYS A 9 -1.58 -12.09 -8.61
CA LYS A 9 -0.15 -12.13 -8.90
C LYS A 9 0.61 -12.66 -7.69
N GLU A 10 1.46 -13.64 -7.93
CA GLU A 10 2.31 -14.24 -6.92
C GLU A 10 3.75 -13.73 -7.10
N LEU A 11 4.36 -13.26 -6.02
CA LEU A 11 5.73 -12.77 -6.03
C LEU A 11 6.70 -13.94 -5.97
N LYS A 12 7.68 -13.95 -6.86
CA LYS A 12 8.76 -14.95 -6.91
C LYS A 12 10.10 -14.26 -6.94
N ILE A 13 11.14 -14.97 -6.49
CA ILE A 13 12.52 -14.50 -6.53
C ILE A 13 13.33 -15.55 -7.28
N ASP A 14 14.08 -15.12 -8.30
CA ASP A 14 14.92 -16.04 -9.08
C ASP A 14 16.26 -16.33 -8.38
N SER A 15 17.08 -17.20 -9.00
CA SER A 15 18.38 -17.57 -8.47
C SER A 15 19.37 -16.41 -8.38
N LYS A 16 19.13 -15.32 -9.11
CA LYS A 16 19.96 -14.11 -9.11
C LYS A 16 19.46 -13.05 -8.13
N GLY A 17 18.40 -13.33 -7.37
CA GLY A 17 17.79 -12.40 -6.45
C GLY A 17 16.87 -11.38 -7.09
N GLN A 18 16.51 -11.57 -8.36
CA GLN A 18 15.59 -10.67 -9.03
C GLN A 18 14.13 -11.04 -8.74
N VAL A 19 13.32 -10.03 -8.48
CA VAL A 19 11.90 -10.20 -8.19
C VAL A 19 11.11 -10.22 -9.50
N TYR A 20 10.21 -11.17 -9.61
CA TYR A 20 9.25 -11.25 -10.70
C TYR A 20 7.91 -11.75 -10.17
N PHE A 21 6.88 -11.68 -11.01
CA PHE A 21 5.53 -12.10 -10.63
C PHE A 21 5.01 -13.14 -11.60
N THR A 22 4.19 -14.04 -11.09
CA THR A 22 3.51 -15.05 -11.88
C THR A 22 2.01 -14.93 -11.72
N THR A 23 1.28 -15.25 -12.79
CA THR A 23 -0.16 -15.41 -12.78
C THR A 23 -0.50 -16.75 -13.41
N LYS A 24 -1.77 -17.16 -13.39
CA LYS A 24 -2.18 -18.38 -14.09
C LYS A 24 -2.04 -18.28 -15.62
N TYR A 25 -1.90 -17.06 -16.15
CA TYR A 25 -1.78 -16.83 -17.60
C TYR A 25 -0.36 -16.48 -18.03
N SER A 26 0.50 -16.09 -17.11
CA SER A 26 1.87 -15.66 -17.43
C SER A 26 2.83 -16.13 -16.36
N GLU A 27 3.92 -16.76 -16.78
CA GLU A 27 4.92 -17.33 -15.88
C GLU A 27 5.97 -16.31 -15.43
N HIS A 28 6.06 -15.17 -16.11
CA HIS A 28 7.09 -14.19 -15.77
C HIS A 28 6.62 -12.78 -16.12
N ILE A 29 6.35 -12.00 -15.07
CA ILE A 29 6.00 -10.58 -15.20
C ILE A 29 7.04 -9.81 -14.42
N SER A 30 7.81 -8.96 -15.10
CA SER A 30 8.80 -8.11 -14.43
C SER A 30 8.10 -6.97 -13.71
N ILE A 31 8.81 -6.36 -12.75
CA ILE A 31 8.31 -5.20 -11.98
C ILE A 31 7.86 -4.07 -12.92
N GLN A 32 8.57 -3.89 -14.04
CA GLN A 32 8.28 -2.84 -15.02
C GLN A 32 6.89 -2.97 -15.64
N HIS A 33 6.34 -4.18 -15.71
CA HIS A 33 5.03 -4.46 -16.31
C HIS A 33 3.88 -4.41 -15.30
N LEU A 34 4.15 -4.11 -14.04
CA LEU A 34 3.10 -3.90 -13.05
C LEU A 34 2.37 -2.58 -13.33
N SER A 35 1.09 -2.51 -12.95
CA SER A 35 0.35 -1.26 -12.99
C SER A 35 0.91 -0.26 -11.99
N SER A 36 0.55 1.02 -12.13
CA SER A 36 1.01 2.06 -11.20
C SER A 36 0.55 1.78 -9.77
N GLY A 37 -0.67 1.30 -9.59
CA GLY A 37 -1.18 0.91 -8.27
C GLY A 37 -0.43 -0.26 -7.67
N GLU A 38 -0.13 -1.27 -8.46
CA GLU A 38 0.65 -2.42 -8.02
C GLU A 38 2.07 -2.03 -7.61
N LYS A 39 2.72 -1.16 -8.38
CA LYS A 39 4.04 -0.62 -8.04
C LYS A 39 4.00 0.17 -6.74
N GLN A 40 2.96 0.98 -6.54
CA GLN A 40 2.79 1.76 -5.33
C GLN A 40 2.63 0.85 -4.11
N LEU A 41 1.80 -0.19 -4.20
CA LEU A 41 1.64 -1.17 -3.13
C LEU A 41 2.96 -1.87 -2.81
N LEU A 42 3.72 -2.25 -3.81
CA LEU A 42 5.00 -2.90 -3.62
C LEU A 42 5.97 -1.99 -2.85
N ILE A 43 6.03 -0.71 -3.22
CA ILE A 43 6.87 0.28 -2.55
C ILE A 43 6.43 0.47 -1.09
N ILE A 44 5.14 0.63 -0.84
CA ILE A 44 4.60 0.83 0.50
C ILE A 44 4.94 -0.36 1.39
N PHE A 45 4.64 -1.57 0.94
CA PHE A 45 4.84 -2.78 1.73
C PHE A 45 6.32 -3.10 1.96
N ALA A 46 7.16 -2.88 0.94
CA ALA A 46 8.60 -3.06 1.08
C ALA A 46 9.18 -2.11 2.14
N ASN A 47 8.79 -0.84 2.11
CA ASN A 47 9.23 0.14 3.11
C ASN A 47 8.78 -0.24 4.52
N LEU A 48 7.55 -0.71 4.68
CA LEU A 48 7.05 -1.18 5.97
C LEU A 48 7.86 -2.36 6.51
N LEU A 49 8.16 -3.32 5.66
CA LEU A 49 8.95 -4.50 6.04
C LEU A 49 10.35 -4.11 6.51
N PHE A 50 11.01 -3.18 5.81
CA PHE A 50 12.35 -2.74 6.17
C PHE A 50 12.39 -1.89 7.43
N LYS A 51 11.30 -1.22 7.79
CA LYS A 51 11.21 -0.42 9.00
C LYS A 51 10.99 -1.24 10.27
N VAL A 52 10.73 -2.52 10.17
CA VAL A 52 10.47 -3.40 11.33
C VAL A 52 11.64 -3.43 12.32
N LYS A 53 12.84 -3.11 11.87
CA LYS A 53 14.07 -3.22 12.70
C LYS A 53 14.29 -2.04 13.63
N ASN A 54 13.54 -0.98 13.52
CA ASN A 54 13.73 0.20 14.35
C ASN A 54 12.77 0.16 15.54
N ASN A 55 13.29 0.25 16.74
CA ASN A 55 12.62 0.04 18.02
C ASN A 55 11.41 0.97 18.27
N GLY A 56 10.33 0.77 17.53
CA GLY A 56 8.99 1.11 17.98
C GLY A 56 8.56 2.59 17.98
N SER A 57 9.37 3.51 17.46
CA SER A 57 9.00 4.93 17.43
C SER A 57 8.90 5.52 16.03
N ASP A 58 8.82 4.68 15.01
CA ASP A 58 8.73 5.14 13.64
C ASP A 58 7.30 5.46 13.24
N PHE A 59 7.16 6.46 12.38
CA PHE A 59 5.90 6.77 11.71
C PHE A 59 6.08 6.68 10.20
N PHE A 60 4.98 6.49 9.50
CA PHE A 60 4.95 6.32 8.05
C PHE A 60 3.89 7.24 7.48
N ILE A 61 4.29 8.19 6.64
CA ILE A 61 3.39 9.16 6.04
C ILE A 61 3.12 8.73 4.59
N ILE A 62 1.85 8.65 4.24
CA ILE A 62 1.41 8.33 2.88
C ILE A 62 0.53 9.46 2.39
N ASP A 63 0.93 10.07 1.27
CA ASP A 63 0.20 11.17 0.65
C ASP A 63 -0.61 10.66 -0.54
N THR A 64 -1.90 10.88 -0.49
CA THR A 64 -2.87 10.59 -1.56
C THR A 64 -2.70 9.22 -2.24
N PRO A 65 -2.71 8.12 -1.48
CA PRO A 65 -2.51 6.80 -2.09
C PRO A 65 -3.64 6.39 -3.02
N GLU A 66 -4.82 7.01 -2.90
CA GLU A 66 -5.98 6.72 -3.74
C GLU A 66 -5.79 7.09 -5.20
N THR A 67 -4.81 7.91 -5.54
CA THR A 67 -4.63 8.39 -6.92
C THR A 67 -4.33 7.26 -7.91
N SER A 68 -3.70 6.19 -7.45
CA SER A 68 -3.33 5.06 -8.30
C SER A 68 -3.88 3.73 -7.83
N LEU A 69 -4.57 3.68 -6.70
CA LEU A 69 -5.10 2.43 -6.15
C LEU A 69 -6.55 2.21 -6.54
N HIS A 70 -6.86 0.98 -6.94
CA HIS A 70 -8.23 0.56 -7.16
C HIS A 70 -9.04 0.66 -5.86
N LEU A 71 -10.34 0.94 -5.98
CA LEU A 71 -11.22 1.15 -4.82
C LEU A 71 -11.21 -0.04 -3.85
N SER A 72 -11.22 -1.25 -4.37
CA SER A 72 -11.17 -2.47 -3.55
C SER A 72 -9.88 -2.55 -2.71
N TRP A 73 -8.78 -2.06 -3.23
CA TRP A 73 -7.51 -2.04 -2.51
C TRP A 73 -7.47 -0.94 -1.45
N GLN A 74 -8.10 0.20 -1.72
CA GLN A 74 -8.22 1.28 -0.75
C GLN A 74 -8.93 0.83 0.53
N LYS A 75 -9.96 -0.01 0.38
CA LYS A 75 -10.73 -0.53 1.52
C LYS A 75 -9.91 -1.37 2.49
N ILE A 76 -8.92 -2.08 1.99
CA ILE A 76 -8.12 -3.01 2.79
C ILE A 76 -6.71 -2.51 3.07
N LEU A 77 -6.32 -1.36 2.53
CA LEU A 77 -4.94 -0.88 2.60
C LEU A 77 -4.44 -0.73 4.04
N VAL A 78 -5.19 0.00 4.87
CA VAL A 78 -4.78 0.27 6.26
C VAL A 78 -4.64 -1.03 7.04
N GLU A 79 -5.62 -1.92 6.91
CA GLU A 79 -5.61 -3.21 7.59
C GLU A 79 -4.39 -4.04 7.20
N LYS A 80 -4.11 -4.11 5.90
CA LYS A 80 -2.97 -4.89 5.40
C LYS A 80 -1.63 -4.29 5.83
N MET A 81 -1.52 -2.98 5.86
CA MET A 81 -0.31 -2.31 6.35
C MET A 81 -0.07 -2.62 7.82
N LEU A 82 -1.11 -2.61 8.65
CA LEU A 82 -1.00 -2.92 10.07
C LEU A 82 -0.71 -4.41 10.32
N GLU A 83 -1.16 -5.30 9.45
CA GLU A 83 -0.78 -6.71 9.50
C GLU A 83 0.71 -6.91 9.26
N ILE A 84 1.30 -6.13 8.36
CA ILE A 84 2.73 -6.22 8.05
C ILE A 84 3.57 -5.64 9.18
N ASN A 85 3.16 -4.51 9.74
CA ASN A 85 3.90 -3.84 10.79
C ASN A 85 2.94 -3.06 11.70
N ASN A 86 2.63 -3.60 12.87
CA ASN A 86 1.73 -2.97 13.84
C ASN A 86 2.46 -2.01 14.80
N ASN A 87 3.78 -1.89 14.70
CA ASN A 87 4.58 -1.02 15.56
C ASN A 87 4.83 0.37 14.95
N VAL A 88 4.26 0.63 13.79
CA VAL A 88 4.41 1.89 13.07
C VAL A 88 3.14 2.72 13.21
N GLN A 89 3.29 4.02 13.44
CA GLN A 89 2.19 4.95 13.35
C GLN A 89 1.97 5.33 11.89
N LEU A 90 0.78 5.05 11.38
CA LEU A 90 0.41 5.40 10.00
C LEU A 90 -0.28 6.76 9.97
N ILE A 91 0.19 7.63 9.10
CA ILE A 91 -0.39 8.95 8.87
C ILE A 91 -0.74 9.06 7.39
N PHE A 92 -2.02 9.25 7.10
CA PHE A 92 -2.51 9.36 5.73
C PHE A 92 -2.99 10.77 5.43
N ALA A 93 -2.52 11.34 4.32
CA ALA A 93 -3.14 12.50 3.71
C ALA A 93 -4.02 11.98 2.57
N THR A 94 -5.33 12.01 2.74
CA THR A 94 -6.24 11.36 1.79
C THR A 94 -7.59 12.08 1.70
N HIS A 95 -8.20 12.00 0.52
CA HIS A 95 -9.59 12.40 0.27
C HIS A 95 -10.52 11.18 0.17
N SER A 96 -9.99 9.96 0.29
CA SER A 96 -10.74 8.74 0.07
C SER A 96 -11.50 8.30 1.32
N PRO A 97 -12.84 8.26 1.27
CA PRO A 97 -13.61 7.70 2.39
C PRO A 97 -13.34 6.20 2.57
N GLU A 98 -12.93 5.50 1.52
CA GLU A 98 -12.61 4.09 1.58
C GLU A 98 -11.36 3.81 2.40
N ILE A 99 -10.35 4.67 2.28
CA ILE A 99 -9.13 4.57 3.09
C ILE A 99 -9.42 4.90 4.56
N ILE A 100 -10.24 5.92 4.81
CA ILE A 100 -10.64 6.28 6.16
C ILE A 100 -11.41 5.15 6.83
N GLY A 101 -12.36 4.54 6.11
CA GLY A 101 -13.13 3.41 6.58
C GLY A 101 -13.79 3.67 7.93
N GLU A 102 -13.52 2.80 8.88
CA GLU A 102 -14.04 2.87 10.25
C GLU A 102 -13.21 3.77 11.17
N ASN A 103 -12.14 4.37 10.67
CA ASN A 103 -11.20 5.20 11.47
C ASN A 103 -11.57 6.67 11.50
N ARG A 104 -12.86 7.01 11.40
CA ARG A 104 -13.32 8.40 11.41
C ARG A 104 -12.98 9.15 12.69
N ASP A 105 -12.90 8.45 13.81
CA ASP A 105 -12.52 9.02 15.10
C ASP A 105 -11.07 9.52 15.12
N LYS A 106 -10.24 9.02 14.22
CA LYS A 106 -8.82 9.38 14.10
C LYS A 106 -8.57 10.42 12.99
N MET A 107 -9.62 10.90 12.37
CA MET A 107 -9.53 11.82 11.24
C MET A 107 -9.34 13.26 11.72
N ILE A 108 -8.36 13.95 11.14
CA ILE A 108 -8.19 15.38 11.28
C ILE A 108 -8.60 16.04 9.98
N LYS A 109 -9.64 16.86 10.06
CA LYS A 109 -10.14 17.58 8.88
C LYS A 109 -9.37 18.88 8.71
N LEU A 110 -8.65 18.98 7.58
CA LEU A 110 -8.00 20.22 7.21
C LEU A 110 -8.99 21.06 6.42
N VAL A 111 -9.52 22.10 7.07
CA VAL A 111 -10.40 23.04 6.41
C VAL A 111 -9.54 24.11 5.76
N LYS A 112 -9.62 24.21 4.43
CA LYS A 112 -8.98 25.30 3.71
C LYS A 112 -9.64 26.61 4.13
N ARG A 113 -8.94 27.42 4.88
CA ARG A 113 -9.38 28.79 5.12
C ARG A 113 -9.21 29.56 3.81
N CYS A 114 -10.31 29.99 3.25
CA CYS A 114 -10.27 30.98 2.20
C CYS A 114 -9.72 32.24 2.79
N MET A 115 -8.47 32.50 2.53
CA MET A 115 -7.85 33.79 2.75
C MET A 115 -8.16 34.63 1.52
N ASP A 116 -9.23 35.31 1.59
CA ASP A 116 -9.56 36.28 0.54
C ASP A 116 -8.70 37.54 0.67
#